data_da57398a60ad3fb427da8cfd44e8ca44
#
_entry.id   da57398a60ad3fb427da8cfd44e8ca44
#
_cell.length_a   1.000
_cell.length_b   1.000
_cell.length_c   1.000
_cell.angle_alpha   90.00
_cell.angle_beta   90.00
_cell.angle_gamma   90.00
#
_symmetry.space_group_name_H-M   'P 1'
#
loop_
_entity.id
_entity.type
_entity.pdbx_description
1 polymer ?
#
loop_
_entity_poly.entity_id
_entity_poly.type
_entity_poly.pdbx_seq_one_letter_code
_entity_poly.pdbx_strand_id
1 'polypeptide(L)'
;MSYLGENIPKFGFGLMRLPQKNGKIDLEQTREMVDLFLDAGFTYFDTAPAYGESEKAIGEALVKRHPREKFQLATKLAAWLGPKTAEEAKGFLKASLERTGAGYFDFYLLHNLGDERSASFDRFGIWDFVAEQKEKGLLRTLHPAGQDTHVLKPGQHNKAADLLKLPGPAR
;
A
#
# COMPACT_ATOMS: atom_id res chain seq x y z
N MET A 1 -18.54 -10.88 -10.49
CA MET A 1 -17.31 -11.14 -9.70
C MET A 1 -17.27 -10.13 -8.57
N SER A 2 -17.16 -10.56 -7.30
CA SER A 2 -16.92 -9.63 -6.19
C SER A 2 -15.48 -9.13 -6.28
N TYR A 3 -15.24 -7.85 -6.01
CA TYR A 3 -13.88 -7.29 -5.94
C TYR A 3 -13.34 -7.38 -4.50
N LEU A 4 -12.02 -7.45 -4.34
CA LEU A 4 -11.41 -7.38 -3.03
C LEU A 4 -11.77 -6.02 -2.39
N GLY A 5 -12.43 -6.03 -1.25
CA GLY A 5 -12.91 -4.82 -0.58
C GLY A 5 -14.43 -4.64 -0.57
N GLU A 6 -15.17 -5.42 -1.36
CA GLU A 6 -16.65 -5.35 -1.39
C GLU A 6 -17.24 -5.62 0.01
N ASN A 7 -16.69 -6.59 0.73
CA ASN A 7 -17.13 -6.99 2.06
C ASN A 7 -16.27 -6.41 3.20
N ILE A 8 -15.35 -5.48 2.90
CA ILE A 8 -14.56 -4.80 3.92
C ILE A 8 -15.40 -3.68 4.53
N PRO A 9 -15.50 -3.58 5.87
CA PRO A 9 -16.14 -2.45 6.52
C PRO A 9 -15.54 -1.13 6.03
N LYS A 10 -16.40 -0.13 5.75
CA LYS A 10 -16.01 1.13 5.09
C LYS A 10 -15.33 2.14 6.03
N PHE A 11 -14.61 1.64 7.01
CA PHE A 11 -13.80 2.43 7.93
C PHE A 11 -12.39 1.84 7.98
N GLY A 12 -11.37 2.67 7.72
CA GLY A 12 -9.97 2.25 7.66
C GLY A 12 -9.10 2.95 8.69
N PHE A 13 -8.04 2.27 9.13
CA PHE A 13 -7.04 2.80 10.05
C PHE A 13 -5.88 3.41 9.26
N GLY A 14 -5.80 4.75 9.21
CA GLY A 14 -4.68 5.47 8.61
C GLY A 14 -3.49 5.58 9.56
N LEU A 15 -2.33 5.10 9.12
CA LEU A 15 -1.13 4.98 9.94
C LEU A 15 -0.13 6.13 9.76
N MET A 16 -0.54 7.22 9.09
CA MET A 16 0.33 8.38 8.85
C MET A 16 0.68 9.14 10.14
N ARG A 17 -0.25 9.16 11.10
CA ARG A 17 -0.13 9.95 12.34
C ARG A 17 -0.31 9.06 13.56
N LEU A 18 0.58 8.11 13.72
CA LEU A 18 0.60 7.26 14.91
C LEU A 18 1.00 8.05 16.16
N PRO A 19 0.52 7.66 17.35
CA PRO A 19 0.90 8.29 18.60
C PRO A 19 2.41 8.25 18.80
N GLN A 20 2.94 9.28 19.44
CA GLN A 20 4.37 9.41 19.68
C GLN A 20 4.67 9.65 21.15
N LYS A 21 5.78 9.07 21.62
CA LYS A 21 6.37 9.29 22.93
C LYS A 21 7.87 9.53 22.79
N ASN A 22 8.36 10.62 23.31
CA ASN A 22 9.78 11.02 23.21
C ASN A 22 10.30 11.05 21.74
N GLY A 23 9.51 11.55 20.80
CA GLY A 23 9.88 11.69 19.40
C GLY A 23 9.91 10.38 18.60
N LYS A 24 9.43 9.28 19.18
CA LYS A 24 9.29 7.97 18.51
C LYS A 24 7.85 7.51 18.55
N ILE A 25 7.46 6.64 17.60
CA ILE A 25 6.13 6.04 17.63
C ILE A 25 5.96 5.25 18.94
N ASP A 26 4.87 5.52 19.65
CA ASP A 26 4.46 4.76 20.83
C ASP A 26 3.85 3.42 20.39
N LEU A 27 4.70 2.38 20.41
CA LEU A 27 4.27 1.04 19.97
C LEU A 27 3.24 0.40 20.91
N GLU A 28 3.28 0.69 22.22
CA GLU A 28 2.28 0.16 23.16
C GLU A 28 0.91 0.72 22.85
N GLN A 29 0.79 2.04 22.77
CA GLN A 29 -0.45 2.67 22.40
C GLN A 29 -0.91 2.26 20.98
N THR A 30 0.03 2.13 20.04
CA THR A 30 -0.29 1.67 18.69
C THR A 30 -0.87 0.24 18.70
N ARG A 31 -0.34 -0.68 19.51
CA ARG A 31 -0.86 -2.04 19.69
C ARG A 31 -2.28 -2.05 20.24
N GLU A 32 -2.53 -1.28 21.30
CA GLU A 32 -3.87 -1.13 21.88
C GLU A 32 -4.88 -0.61 20.84
N MET A 33 -4.50 0.40 20.07
CA MET A 33 -5.36 0.96 19.02
C MET A 33 -5.65 -0.08 17.91
N VAL A 34 -4.65 -0.87 17.51
CA VAL A 34 -4.82 -1.96 16.53
C VAL A 34 -5.79 -3.01 17.06
N ASP A 35 -5.61 -3.44 18.31
CA ASP A 35 -6.46 -4.47 18.93
C ASP A 35 -7.90 -3.98 19.03
N LEU A 36 -8.14 -2.78 19.53
CA LEU A 36 -9.47 -2.17 19.59
C LEU A 36 -10.14 -2.03 18.22
N PHE A 37 -9.36 -1.71 17.18
CA PHE A 37 -9.87 -1.58 15.83
C PHE A 37 -10.34 -2.93 15.26
N LEU A 38 -9.53 -3.98 15.46
CA LEU A 38 -9.87 -5.34 15.06
C LEU A 38 -11.06 -5.90 15.86
N ASP A 39 -11.09 -5.69 17.16
CA ASP A 39 -12.17 -6.13 18.05
C ASP A 39 -13.52 -5.46 17.70
N ALA A 40 -13.47 -4.23 17.19
CA ALA A 40 -14.63 -3.54 16.65
C ALA A 40 -15.09 -4.06 15.26
N GLY A 41 -14.39 -5.06 14.70
CA GLY A 41 -14.74 -5.69 13.43
C GLY A 41 -14.20 -4.95 12.18
N PHE A 42 -13.34 -3.95 12.36
CA PHE A 42 -12.67 -3.25 11.25
C PHE A 42 -11.34 -3.92 10.93
N THR A 43 -10.98 -3.98 9.65
CA THR A 43 -9.84 -4.83 9.21
C THR A 43 -8.89 -4.14 8.24
N TYR A 44 -9.18 -2.94 7.76
CA TYR A 44 -8.37 -2.26 6.75
C TYR A 44 -7.38 -1.26 7.37
N PHE A 45 -6.08 -1.46 7.10
CA PHE A 45 -4.98 -0.61 7.56
C PHE A 45 -4.24 0.00 6.37
N ASP A 46 -3.92 1.30 6.43
CA ASP A 46 -3.27 2.05 5.36
C ASP A 46 -1.97 2.70 5.83
N THR A 47 -0.86 2.32 5.22
CA THR A 47 0.47 2.89 5.44
C THR A 47 1.13 3.36 4.14
N ALA A 48 2.34 3.88 4.20
CA ALA A 48 3.16 4.23 3.05
C ALA A 48 4.64 4.38 3.44
N PRO A 49 5.59 4.18 2.50
CA PRO A 49 7.01 4.49 2.73
C PRO A 49 7.26 5.94 3.14
N ALA A 50 6.40 6.87 2.68
CA ALA A 50 6.48 8.29 3.01
C ALA A 50 6.02 8.64 4.44
N TYR A 51 5.51 7.67 5.22
CA TYR A 51 5.00 7.91 6.58
C TYR A 51 6.03 7.63 7.68
N GLY A 52 7.30 7.90 7.40
CA GLY A 52 8.40 7.68 8.35
C GLY A 52 8.52 6.22 8.78
N GLU A 53 8.49 5.95 10.09
CA GLU A 53 8.64 4.59 10.64
C GLU A 53 7.30 3.79 10.68
N SER A 54 6.23 4.28 10.05
CA SER A 54 4.90 3.69 10.10
C SER A 54 4.87 2.23 9.62
N GLU A 55 5.59 1.88 8.53
CA GLU A 55 5.64 0.51 8.04
C GLU A 55 6.29 -0.46 9.03
N LYS A 56 7.34 -0.04 9.74
CA LYS A 56 7.95 -0.85 10.81
C LYS A 56 7.02 -0.96 12.01
N ALA A 57 6.39 0.16 12.41
CA ALA A 57 5.49 0.18 13.54
C ALA A 57 4.29 -0.77 13.34
N ILE A 58 3.68 -0.78 12.14
CA ILE A 58 2.56 -1.68 11.87
C ILE A 58 3.03 -3.14 11.73
N GLY A 59 4.26 -3.37 11.27
CA GLY A 59 4.88 -4.69 11.32
C GLY A 59 4.92 -5.26 12.75
N GLU A 60 5.31 -4.43 13.73
CA GLU A 60 5.37 -4.81 15.15
C GLU A 60 4.00 -4.85 15.84
N ALA A 61 3.11 -3.92 15.50
CA ALA A 61 1.83 -3.76 16.19
C ALA A 61 0.71 -4.67 15.64
N LEU A 62 0.76 -5.02 14.36
CA LEU A 62 -0.26 -5.79 13.68
C LEU A 62 0.29 -7.11 13.13
N VAL A 63 1.24 -7.05 12.18
CA VAL A 63 1.61 -8.20 11.36
C VAL A 63 2.20 -9.34 12.18
N LYS A 64 3.03 -9.06 13.18
CA LYS A 64 3.63 -10.08 14.06
C LYS A 64 2.66 -10.65 15.11
N ARG A 65 1.52 -10.00 15.32
CA ARG A 65 0.62 -10.31 16.45
C ARG A 65 -0.69 -10.96 16.03
N HIS A 66 -1.12 -10.73 14.80
CA HIS A 66 -2.41 -11.19 14.29
C HIS A 66 -2.24 -12.06 13.05
N PRO A 67 -3.09 -13.10 12.89
CA PRO A 67 -3.09 -13.92 11.67
C PRO A 67 -3.27 -13.05 10.42
N ARG A 68 -2.46 -13.29 9.39
CA ARG A 68 -2.38 -12.42 8.19
C ARG A 68 -3.71 -12.28 7.44
N GLU A 69 -4.54 -13.30 7.51
CA GLU A 69 -5.87 -13.33 6.87
C GLU A 69 -6.94 -12.54 7.62
N LYS A 70 -6.67 -12.07 8.84
CA LYS A 70 -7.62 -11.32 9.66
C LYS A 70 -7.69 -9.84 9.32
N PHE A 71 -6.77 -9.34 8.52
CA PHE A 71 -6.71 -7.93 8.16
C PHE A 71 -6.30 -7.71 6.71
N GLN A 72 -6.62 -6.54 6.19
CA GLN A 72 -6.12 -6.04 4.91
C GLN A 72 -5.10 -4.94 5.18
N LEU A 73 -3.94 -5.08 4.56
CA LEU A 73 -2.87 -4.09 4.65
C LEU A 73 -2.64 -3.43 3.29
N ALA A 74 -2.73 -2.11 3.30
CA ALA A 74 -2.40 -1.27 2.17
C ALA A 74 -1.08 -0.55 2.40
N THR A 75 -0.23 -0.51 1.37
CA THR A 75 0.90 0.42 1.28
C THR A 75 1.00 1.01 -0.12
N LYS A 76 2.00 1.84 -0.37
CA LYS A 76 2.04 2.66 -1.57
C LYS A 76 3.42 2.61 -2.23
N LEU A 77 3.46 2.69 -3.56
CA LEU A 77 4.70 2.94 -4.30
C LEU A 77 4.85 4.43 -4.55
N ALA A 78 5.87 5.02 -3.96
CA ALA A 78 6.15 6.45 -4.04
C ALA A 78 7.34 6.73 -5.00
N ALA A 79 7.16 6.49 -6.30
CA ALA A 79 8.21 6.67 -7.31
C ALA A 79 8.72 8.12 -7.43
N TRP A 80 8.06 9.06 -6.77
CA TRP A 80 8.45 10.48 -6.69
C TRP A 80 9.39 10.80 -5.52
N LEU A 81 9.68 9.85 -4.62
CA LEU A 81 10.59 10.04 -3.47
C LEU A 81 12.08 10.04 -3.85
N GLY A 82 12.41 10.36 -5.10
CA GLY A 82 13.76 10.62 -5.56
C GLY A 82 14.60 9.41 -5.96
N PRO A 83 14.02 8.25 -6.39
CA PRO A 83 14.82 7.19 -6.97
C PRO A 83 15.49 7.70 -8.25
N LYS A 84 16.74 7.29 -8.47
CA LYS A 84 17.53 7.67 -9.64
C LYS A 84 17.40 6.66 -10.78
N THR A 85 17.15 5.39 -10.42
CA THR A 85 17.05 4.28 -11.37
C THR A 85 15.72 3.54 -11.24
N ALA A 86 15.40 2.73 -12.25
CA ALA A 86 14.22 1.87 -12.22
C ALA A 86 14.34 0.81 -11.12
N GLU A 87 15.54 0.29 -10.86
CA GLU A 87 15.80 -0.68 -9.79
C GLU A 87 15.52 -0.09 -8.42
N GLU A 88 15.96 1.14 -8.17
CA GLU A 88 15.66 1.85 -6.91
C GLU A 88 14.15 2.07 -6.75
N ALA A 89 13.46 2.51 -7.80
CA ALA A 89 12.02 2.73 -7.76
C ALA A 89 11.22 1.43 -7.52
N LYS A 90 11.59 0.34 -8.18
CA LYS A 90 11.00 -0.99 -7.99
C LYS A 90 11.36 -1.59 -6.63
N GLY A 91 12.53 -1.26 -6.11
CA GLY A 91 13.01 -1.67 -4.79
C GLY A 91 12.11 -1.23 -3.62
N PHE A 92 11.28 -0.20 -3.79
CA PHE A 92 10.32 0.23 -2.75
C PHE A 92 9.39 -0.89 -2.30
N LEU A 93 8.91 -1.74 -3.21
CA LEU A 93 8.05 -2.85 -2.83
C LEU A 93 8.76 -3.84 -1.92
N LYS A 94 9.97 -4.26 -2.30
CA LYS A 94 10.79 -5.16 -1.49
C LYS A 94 11.06 -4.57 -0.11
N ALA A 95 11.47 -3.31 -0.06
CA ALA A 95 11.73 -2.61 1.20
C ALA A 95 10.46 -2.49 2.09
N SER A 96 9.28 -2.28 1.50
CA SER A 96 8.02 -2.25 2.24
C SER A 96 7.64 -3.64 2.78
N LEU A 97 7.84 -4.71 2.00
CA LEU A 97 7.64 -6.09 2.46
C LEU A 97 8.58 -6.44 3.62
N GLU A 98 9.85 -6.03 3.54
CA GLU A 98 10.83 -6.25 4.60
C GLU A 98 10.49 -5.47 5.88
N ARG A 99 10.11 -4.17 5.77
CA ARG A 99 9.77 -3.34 6.92
C ARG A 99 8.51 -3.81 7.63
N THR A 100 7.49 -4.21 6.88
CA THR A 100 6.23 -4.68 7.45
C THR A 100 6.25 -6.14 7.87
N GLY A 101 7.05 -6.99 7.21
CA GLY A 101 7.02 -8.44 7.38
C GLY A 101 5.74 -9.09 6.84
N ALA A 102 4.93 -8.39 6.03
CA ALA A 102 3.57 -8.80 5.69
C ALA A 102 3.49 -9.97 4.69
N GLY A 103 4.58 -10.28 3.98
CA GLY A 103 4.63 -11.31 2.93
C GLY A 103 3.94 -10.89 1.63
N TYR A 104 2.80 -10.22 1.71
CA TYR A 104 2.06 -9.63 0.58
C TYR A 104 1.24 -8.43 1.04
N PHE A 105 0.81 -7.59 0.08
CA PHE A 105 -0.13 -6.50 0.35
C PHE A 105 -1.48 -6.79 -0.31
N ASP A 106 -2.57 -6.53 0.42
CA ASP A 106 -3.93 -6.64 -0.12
C ASP A 106 -4.22 -5.52 -1.11
N PHE A 107 -3.75 -4.32 -0.77
CA PHE A 107 -3.87 -3.14 -1.63
C PHE A 107 -2.49 -2.49 -1.80
N TYR A 108 -2.11 -2.25 -3.04
CA TYR A 108 -0.90 -1.53 -3.36
C TYR A 108 -1.25 -0.31 -4.20
N LEU A 109 -0.96 0.87 -3.67
CA LEU A 109 -1.38 2.11 -4.28
C LEU A 109 -0.22 2.77 -5.01
N LEU A 110 -0.44 3.25 -6.23
CA LEU A 110 0.49 4.13 -6.91
C LEU A 110 0.34 5.52 -6.31
N HIS A 111 1.29 5.91 -5.47
CA HIS A 111 1.13 7.02 -4.54
C HIS A 111 1.17 8.37 -5.22
N ASN A 112 0.11 9.15 -5.01
CA ASN A 112 0.05 10.56 -5.38
C ASN A 112 0.24 10.76 -6.88
N LEU A 113 -0.51 10.01 -7.69
CA LEU A 113 -0.60 10.20 -9.12
C LEU A 113 -1.15 11.58 -9.43
N GLY A 114 -0.54 12.26 -10.38
CA GLY A 114 -0.90 13.60 -10.86
C GLY A 114 0.31 14.29 -11.48
N ASP A 115 0.08 15.09 -12.53
CA ASP A 115 1.08 15.92 -13.21
C ASP A 115 2.46 15.27 -13.43
N GLU A 116 3.52 15.95 -13.00
CA GLU A 116 4.91 15.51 -13.16
C GLU A 116 5.23 14.22 -12.39
N ARG A 117 4.52 13.93 -11.30
CA ARG A 117 4.74 12.73 -10.49
C ARG A 117 4.38 11.47 -11.25
N SER A 118 3.34 11.52 -12.06
CA SER A 118 2.93 10.40 -12.92
C SER A 118 4.00 10.04 -13.95
N ALA A 119 4.81 11.00 -14.40
CA ALA A 119 5.90 10.76 -15.32
C ALA A 119 6.97 9.81 -14.74
N SER A 120 7.16 9.79 -13.41
CA SER A 120 8.09 8.88 -12.75
C SER A 120 7.66 7.41 -12.91
N PHE A 121 6.37 7.13 -12.92
CA PHE A 121 5.84 5.77 -13.10
C PHE A 121 6.08 5.25 -14.52
N ASP A 122 5.95 6.12 -15.54
CA ASP A 122 6.29 5.79 -16.93
C ASP A 122 7.81 5.61 -17.09
N ARG A 123 8.59 6.57 -16.58
CA ARG A 123 10.06 6.58 -16.70
C ARG A 123 10.70 5.32 -16.13
N PHE A 124 10.19 4.80 -15.02
CA PHE A 124 10.75 3.64 -14.33
C PHE A 124 10.05 2.31 -14.67
N GLY A 125 9.10 2.31 -15.62
CA GLY A 125 8.37 1.10 -16.01
C GLY A 125 7.59 0.48 -14.84
N ILE A 126 6.98 1.31 -14.00
CA ILE A 126 6.28 0.85 -12.79
C ILE A 126 4.98 0.13 -13.12
N TRP A 127 4.30 0.52 -14.20
CA TRP A 127 3.03 -0.10 -14.60
C TRP A 127 3.16 -1.59 -14.87
N ASP A 128 4.15 -1.97 -15.67
CA ASP A 128 4.41 -3.38 -16.00
C ASP A 128 4.95 -4.13 -14.76
N PHE A 129 5.83 -3.48 -14.00
CA PHE A 129 6.36 -4.05 -12.76
C PHE A 129 5.27 -4.42 -11.77
N VAL A 130 4.32 -3.52 -11.47
CA VAL A 130 3.26 -3.83 -10.48
C VAL A 130 2.28 -4.89 -11.01
N ALA A 131 2.05 -4.96 -12.33
CA ALA A 131 1.28 -6.02 -12.95
C ALA A 131 1.95 -7.39 -12.72
N GLU A 132 3.25 -7.49 -12.98
CA GLU A 132 4.06 -8.68 -12.73
C GLU A 132 4.05 -9.11 -11.25
N GLN A 133 4.20 -8.14 -10.32
CA GLN A 133 4.17 -8.46 -8.88
C GLN A 133 2.78 -8.94 -8.42
N LYS A 134 1.73 -8.47 -9.05
CA LYS A 134 0.36 -8.97 -8.82
C LYS A 134 0.22 -10.42 -9.28
N GLU A 135 0.72 -10.77 -10.46
CA GLU A 135 0.74 -12.14 -10.96
C GLU A 135 1.53 -13.08 -10.04
N LYS A 136 2.63 -12.60 -9.45
CA LYS A 136 3.43 -13.33 -8.45
C LYS A 136 2.73 -13.47 -7.09
N GLY A 137 1.58 -12.85 -6.88
CA GLY A 137 0.82 -12.90 -5.63
C GLY A 137 1.34 -12.00 -4.51
N LEU A 138 2.35 -11.15 -4.76
CA LEU A 138 2.85 -10.19 -3.78
C LEU A 138 1.89 -9.01 -3.60
N LEU A 139 1.04 -8.75 -4.59
CA LEU A 139 0.02 -7.70 -4.59
C LEU A 139 -1.33 -8.32 -4.96
N ARG A 140 -2.37 -8.12 -4.14
CA ARG A 140 -3.72 -8.64 -4.46
C ARG A 140 -4.52 -7.68 -5.30
N THR A 141 -4.48 -6.39 -4.96
CA THR A 141 -5.19 -5.33 -5.68
C THR A 141 -4.28 -4.15 -5.90
N LEU A 142 -4.31 -3.61 -7.12
CA LEU A 142 -3.62 -2.39 -7.49
C LEU A 142 -4.64 -1.25 -7.57
N HIS A 143 -4.29 -0.08 -7.04
CA HIS A 143 -5.15 1.08 -7.10
C HIS A 143 -4.34 2.35 -7.40
N PRO A 144 -4.75 3.16 -8.41
CA PRO A 144 -4.20 4.49 -8.57
C PRO A 144 -4.65 5.35 -7.38
N ALA A 145 -3.71 5.95 -6.67
CA ALA A 145 -3.99 6.85 -5.55
C ALA A 145 -3.48 8.25 -5.86
N GLY A 146 -4.38 9.15 -6.15
CA GLY A 146 -4.11 10.56 -6.32
C GLY A 146 -5.29 11.39 -5.83
N GLN A 147 -5.04 12.65 -5.49
CA GLN A 147 -6.11 13.58 -5.12
C GLN A 147 -7.01 13.93 -6.32
N ASP A 148 -6.46 13.77 -7.56
CA ASP A 148 -7.19 14.03 -8.80
C ASP A 148 -6.87 12.95 -9.84
N THR A 149 -7.76 12.01 -10.00
CA THR A 149 -7.72 11.05 -11.12
C THR A 149 -7.91 11.75 -12.48
N HIS A 150 -8.37 12.98 -12.50
CA HIS A 150 -8.52 13.80 -13.70
C HIS A 150 -7.20 14.31 -14.30
N VAL A 151 -6.10 14.22 -13.56
CA VAL A 151 -4.78 14.74 -13.95
C VAL A 151 -3.92 13.71 -14.70
N LEU A 152 -4.38 12.46 -14.80
CA LEU A 152 -3.67 11.46 -15.58
C LEU A 152 -3.77 11.79 -17.08
N LYS A 153 -2.64 11.76 -17.80
CA LYS A 153 -2.62 11.87 -19.25
C LYS A 153 -3.42 10.72 -19.89
N PRO A 154 -3.99 10.87 -21.09
CA PRO A 154 -4.86 9.84 -21.71
C PRO A 154 -4.26 8.42 -21.70
N GLY A 155 -2.97 8.27 -22.00
CA GLY A 155 -2.29 6.97 -21.97
C GLY A 155 -2.14 6.37 -20.56
N GLN A 156 -2.03 7.21 -19.53
CA GLN A 156 -1.92 6.77 -18.13
C GLN A 156 -3.28 6.34 -17.56
N HIS A 157 -4.38 6.96 -17.98
CA HIS A 157 -5.73 6.50 -17.65
C HIS A 157 -5.99 5.07 -18.12
N ASN A 158 -5.57 4.75 -19.36
CA ASN A 158 -5.73 3.41 -19.89
C ASN A 158 -4.92 2.38 -19.07
N LYS A 159 -3.65 2.67 -18.79
CA LYS A 159 -2.80 1.81 -17.96
C LYS A 159 -3.37 1.59 -16.57
N ALA A 160 -3.83 2.64 -15.89
CA ALA A 160 -4.46 2.54 -14.57
C ALA A 160 -5.76 1.69 -14.63
N ALA A 161 -6.60 1.89 -15.64
CA ALA A 161 -7.83 1.12 -15.84
C ALA A 161 -7.54 -0.36 -16.13
N ASP A 162 -6.50 -0.65 -16.90
CA ASP A 162 -6.09 -2.02 -17.21
C ASP A 162 -5.54 -2.75 -15.97
N LEU A 163 -4.75 -2.09 -15.13
CA LEU A 163 -4.30 -2.66 -13.86
C LEU A 163 -5.45 -3.07 -12.94
N LEU A 164 -6.53 -2.29 -12.91
CA LEU A 164 -7.72 -2.61 -12.11
C LEU A 164 -8.47 -3.84 -12.63
N LYS A 165 -8.37 -4.16 -13.92
CA LYS A 165 -9.02 -5.31 -14.55
C LYS A 165 -8.21 -6.61 -14.44
N LEU A 166 -6.92 -6.54 -14.06
CA LEU A 166 -6.10 -7.75 -13.93
C LEU A 166 -6.74 -8.73 -12.93
N PRO A 167 -6.84 -10.01 -13.25
CA PRO A 167 -7.31 -11.01 -12.30
C PRO A 167 -6.39 -11.06 -11.07
N GLY A 168 -6.96 -11.36 -9.92
CA GLY A 168 -6.17 -11.67 -8.74
C GLY A 168 -5.38 -12.96 -8.93
N PRO A 169 -4.35 -13.22 -8.08
CA PRO A 169 -3.61 -14.48 -8.11
C PRO A 169 -4.56 -15.67 -7.98
N ALA A 170 -4.29 -16.74 -8.70
CA ALA A 170 -5.00 -18.01 -8.52
C ALA A 170 -4.83 -18.46 -7.05
N ARG A 171 -5.93 -18.89 -6.43
CA ARG A 171 -5.93 -19.40 -5.06
C ARG A 171 -5.36 -20.81 -5.01
#